data_ee5d5051d17571be5d88ae928f6cdfa5
#
_entry.id   ee5d5051d17571be5d88ae928f6cdfa5
#
_cell.length_a   1.000
_cell.length_b   1.000
_cell.length_c   1.000
_cell.angle_alpha   90.00
_cell.angle_beta   90.00
_cell.angle_gamma   90.00
#
_symmetry.space_group_name_H-M   'P 1'
#
loop_
_entity.id
_entity.type
_entity.pdbx_description
1 polymer ?
#
loop_
_entity_poly.entity_id
_entity_poly.type
_entity_poly.pdbx_seq_one_letter_code
_entity_poly.pdbx_strand_id
1 'polypeptide(L)'
;MKKQSPYLESWLLSFAILVFFNTELAASKEINIEKLLSNMEIADNYSKRKKGLMYRDNIEKDFGMLFIWDKEEIQCMWMKNTSIPLSIAFIEEEGVILDIYNLYPFSTLSVCSSDKVKYALEVNRGWFKENEITRGDTVISSQIK
;
A
#
# COMPACT_ATOMS: atom_id res chain seq x y z
N MET A 1 40.58 -66.63 32.31
CA MET A 1 40.20 -65.30 32.87
C MET A 1 40.05 -64.34 31.70
N LYS A 2 38.83 -64.08 31.30
CA LYS A 2 38.51 -63.14 30.20
C LYS A 2 37.95 -61.84 30.80
N LYS A 3 38.68 -60.72 30.64
CA LYS A 3 38.22 -59.43 31.00
C LYS A 3 37.21 -58.95 29.93
N GLN A 4 35.99 -58.72 30.33
CA GLN A 4 35.00 -58.02 29.52
C GLN A 4 35.16 -56.51 29.72
N SER A 5 35.26 -55.81 28.61
CA SER A 5 35.23 -54.34 28.54
C SER A 5 33.79 -53.93 28.43
N PRO A 6 33.31 -52.94 29.20
CA PRO A 6 31.99 -52.39 29.00
C PRO A 6 32.06 -51.29 27.94
N TYR A 7 31.40 -51.52 26.82
CA TYR A 7 31.14 -50.46 25.85
C TYR A 7 30.09 -49.51 26.43
N LEU A 8 30.54 -48.29 26.70
CA LEU A 8 29.61 -47.16 26.94
C LEU A 8 28.92 -46.85 25.64
N GLU A 9 27.65 -47.15 25.56
CA GLU A 9 26.78 -46.63 24.49
C GLU A 9 26.45 -45.19 24.81
N SER A 10 27.08 -44.30 24.01
CA SER A 10 26.79 -42.88 23.99
C SER A 10 25.49 -42.65 23.22
N TRP A 11 24.40 -42.43 23.94
CA TRP A 11 23.13 -41.97 23.38
C TRP A 11 23.27 -40.51 23.08
N LEU A 12 23.64 -40.18 21.83
CA LEU A 12 23.51 -38.82 21.30
C LEU A 12 22.03 -38.53 21.08
N LEU A 13 21.40 -37.91 22.08
CA LEU A 13 20.10 -37.26 21.93
C LEU A 13 20.28 -36.09 21.00
N SER A 14 19.99 -36.31 19.71
CA SER A 14 19.88 -35.27 18.70
C SER A 14 18.62 -34.46 18.98
N PHE A 15 18.76 -33.36 19.73
CA PHE A 15 17.71 -32.36 19.85
C PHE A 15 17.57 -31.64 18.51
N ALA A 16 16.67 -32.12 17.66
CA ALA A 16 16.21 -31.39 16.51
C ALA A 16 15.38 -30.20 17.02
N ILE A 17 16.00 -29.04 17.13
CA ILE A 17 15.28 -27.75 17.35
C ILE A 17 14.52 -27.49 16.08
N LEU A 18 13.24 -27.84 16.05
CA LEU A 18 12.29 -27.35 15.04
C LEU A 18 12.05 -25.87 15.31
N VAL A 19 12.81 -25.03 14.62
CA VAL A 19 12.51 -23.59 14.55
C VAL A 19 11.29 -23.45 13.66
N PHE A 20 10.11 -23.39 14.28
CA PHE A 20 8.91 -22.92 13.58
C PHE A 20 9.10 -21.43 13.25
N PHE A 21 9.51 -21.13 12.04
CA PHE A 21 9.28 -19.81 11.49
C PHE A 21 7.78 -19.63 11.37
N ASN A 22 7.17 -19.05 12.40
CA ASN A 22 5.86 -18.43 12.25
C ASN A 22 6.05 -17.22 11.35
N THR A 23 5.97 -17.42 10.04
CA THR A 23 5.66 -16.32 9.13
C THR A 23 4.21 -15.95 9.42
N GLU A 24 4.00 -15.03 10.35
CA GLU A 24 2.73 -14.32 10.41
C GLU A 24 2.60 -13.60 9.06
N LEU A 25 1.87 -14.23 8.15
CA LEU A 25 1.35 -13.56 6.98
C LEU A 25 0.44 -12.47 7.53
N ALA A 26 0.90 -11.21 7.50
CA ALA A 26 0.10 -10.09 7.96
C ALA A 26 -1.23 -10.17 7.23
N ALA A 27 -2.30 -10.42 7.97
CA ALA A 27 -3.64 -10.51 7.39
C ALA A 27 -3.97 -9.14 6.79
N SER A 28 -4.36 -9.12 5.50
CA SER A 28 -4.86 -7.91 4.86
C SER A 28 -6.07 -7.41 5.63
N LYS A 29 -6.12 -6.11 5.88
CA LYS A 29 -7.23 -5.48 6.60
C LYS A 29 -8.10 -4.68 5.64
N GLU A 30 -9.37 -4.52 5.99
CA GLU A 30 -10.29 -3.65 5.29
C GLU A 30 -10.23 -2.22 5.85
N ILE A 31 -10.05 -1.25 4.97
CA ILE A 31 -9.87 0.17 5.28
C ILE A 31 -11.04 0.96 4.71
N ASN A 32 -11.93 1.43 5.56
CA ASN A 32 -12.96 2.37 5.14
C ASN A 32 -12.39 3.78 5.08
N ILE A 33 -12.03 4.24 3.88
CA ILE A 33 -11.40 5.55 3.68
C ILE A 33 -12.34 6.71 3.97
N GLU A 34 -13.65 6.55 3.84
CA GLU A 34 -14.64 7.60 4.16
C GLU A 34 -14.73 7.89 5.67
N LYS A 35 -14.28 6.96 6.51
CA LYS A 35 -14.16 7.18 7.97
C LYS A 35 -12.87 7.90 8.35
N LEU A 36 -11.83 7.81 7.51
CA LEU A 36 -10.51 8.37 7.77
C LEU A 36 -10.31 9.73 7.10
N LEU A 37 -10.99 9.96 5.97
CA LEU A 37 -10.91 11.19 5.19
C LEU A 37 -12.22 11.96 5.35
N SER A 38 -12.20 13.07 6.06
CA SER A 38 -13.38 13.93 6.27
C SER A 38 -13.74 14.73 5.00
N ASN A 39 -12.78 14.90 4.11
CA ASN A 39 -12.93 15.62 2.85
C ASN A 39 -12.28 14.82 1.71
N MET A 40 -13.12 14.17 0.89
CA MET A 40 -12.64 13.39 -0.26
C MET A 40 -13.23 13.94 -1.56
N GLU A 41 -12.34 14.33 -2.47
CA GLU A 41 -12.72 14.71 -3.83
C GLU A 41 -12.60 13.53 -4.79
N ILE A 42 -13.49 13.51 -5.80
CA ILE A 42 -13.52 12.45 -6.81
C ILE A 42 -13.07 13.00 -8.17
N ALA A 43 -12.03 12.39 -8.73
CA ALA A 43 -11.52 12.67 -10.06
C ALA A 43 -11.90 11.54 -11.03
N ASP A 44 -13.15 11.55 -11.50
CA ASP A 44 -13.80 10.50 -12.29
C ASP A 44 -13.85 10.78 -13.81
N ASN A 45 -13.35 11.91 -14.25
CA ASN A 45 -13.31 12.28 -15.66
C ASN A 45 -11.93 12.82 -16.06
N TYR A 46 -11.68 12.89 -17.37
CA TYR A 46 -10.39 13.31 -17.91
C TYR A 46 -9.92 14.67 -17.38
N SER A 47 -10.80 15.68 -17.33
CA SER A 47 -10.44 17.03 -16.89
C SER A 47 -10.01 17.07 -15.42
N LYS A 48 -10.79 16.41 -14.54
CA LYS A 48 -10.48 16.32 -13.11
C LYS A 48 -9.18 15.53 -12.88
N ARG A 49 -9.02 14.36 -13.53
CA ARG A 49 -7.79 13.56 -13.42
C ARG A 49 -6.55 14.31 -13.92
N LYS A 50 -6.67 15.02 -15.05
CA LYS A 50 -5.57 15.84 -15.60
C LYS A 50 -5.18 16.99 -14.67
N LYS A 51 -6.14 17.62 -14.01
CA LYS A 51 -5.89 18.72 -13.08
C LYS A 51 -5.34 18.19 -11.74
N GLY A 52 -5.92 17.13 -11.21
CA GLY A 52 -5.56 16.61 -9.89
C GLY A 52 -5.46 17.72 -8.84
N LEU A 53 -4.38 17.71 -8.08
CA LEU A 53 -4.08 18.70 -7.03
C LEU A 53 -3.19 19.87 -7.49
N MET A 54 -3.03 20.05 -8.81
CA MET A 54 -2.24 21.16 -9.36
C MET A 54 -2.75 22.52 -8.87
N TYR A 55 -1.82 23.46 -8.64
CA TYR A 55 -2.05 24.85 -8.25
C TYR A 55 -2.73 25.03 -6.89
N ARG A 56 -2.68 24.03 -6.02
CA ARG A 56 -3.09 24.16 -4.63
C ARG A 56 -1.87 24.44 -3.76
N ASP A 57 -2.04 25.33 -2.79
CA ASP A 57 -0.96 25.66 -1.84
C ASP A 57 -0.88 24.65 -0.69
N ASN A 58 -2.01 24.10 -0.29
CA ASN A 58 -2.14 23.11 0.76
C ASN A 58 -3.42 22.27 0.60
N ILE A 59 -3.50 21.18 1.34
CA ILE A 59 -4.72 20.38 1.58
C ILE A 59 -4.84 20.10 3.07
N GLU A 60 -6.06 19.90 3.54
CA GLU A 60 -6.32 19.52 4.93
C GLU A 60 -5.69 18.18 5.29
N LYS A 61 -5.42 17.94 6.57
CA LYS A 61 -4.72 16.74 7.03
C LYS A 61 -5.43 15.45 6.62
N ASP A 62 -6.75 15.44 6.70
CA ASP A 62 -7.66 14.34 6.40
C ASP A 62 -8.37 14.51 5.03
N PHE A 63 -7.70 15.20 4.11
CA PHE A 63 -8.11 15.32 2.72
C PHE A 63 -7.56 14.16 1.88
N GLY A 64 -8.37 13.68 0.92
CA GLY A 64 -7.94 12.76 -0.13
C GLY A 64 -8.55 13.09 -1.49
N MET A 65 -7.85 12.75 -2.56
CA MET A 65 -8.42 12.75 -3.91
C MET A 65 -8.38 11.34 -4.46
N LEU A 66 -9.56 10.79 -4.74
CA LEU A 66 -9.73 9.48 -5.35
C LEU A 66 -9.89 9.65 -6.87
N PHE A 67 -8.92 9.12 -7.60
CA PHE A 67 -8.95 9.00 -9.05
C PHE A 67 -9.66 7.72 -9.43
N ILE A 68 -10.58 7.81 -10.39
CA ILE A 68 -11.37 6.66 -10.89
C ILE A 68 -11.21 6.61 -12.40
N TRP A 69 -10.83 5.44 -12.92
CA TRP A 69 -10.77 5.17 -14.36
C TRP A 69 -11.87 4.19 -14.78
N ASP A 70 -12.29 4.26 -16.04
CA ASP A 70 -13.36 3.41 -16.57
C ASP A 70 -12.92 1.94 -16.71
N LYS A 71 -11.61 1.74 -16.91
CA LYS A 71 -10.99 0.44 -17.11
C LYS A 71 -9.72 0.32 -16.28
N GLU A 72 -9.38 -0.91 -15.92
CA GLU A 72 -8.08 -1.23 -15.34
C GLU A 72 -6.99 -1.13 -16.39
N GLU A 73 -6.02 -0.28 -16.14
CA GLU A 73 -4.82 -0.10 -16.95
C GLU A 73 -3.65 0.28 -16.03
N ILE A 74 -2.42 0.18 -16.53
CA ILE A 74 -1.27 0.77 -15.85
C ILE A 74 -1.47 2.28 -15.83
N GLN A 75 -1.57 2.86 -14.64
CA GLN A 75 -1.77 4.29 -14.45
C GLN A 75 -0.46 4.95 -13.99
N CYS A 76 -0.17 6.10 -14.60
CA CYS A 76 1.02 6.90 -14.27
C CYS A 76 0.61 8.28 -13.81
N MET A 77 1.19 8.72 -12.70
CA MET A 77 0.94 10.03 -12.09
C MET A 77 2.22 10.84 -12.03
N TRP A 78 2.11 12.14 -12.02
CA TRP A 78 3.21 13.08 -11.92
C TRP A 78 2.85 14.25 -10.99
N MET A 79 3.85 15.03 -10.60
CA MET A 79 3.68 16.18 -9.70
C MET A 79 3.85 17.52 -10.42
N LYS A 80 3.63 17.56 -11.74
CA LYS A 80 3.68 18.83 -12.48
C LYS A 80 2.73 19.84 -11.87
N ASN A 81 3.22 21.06 -11.62
CA ASN A 81 2.44 22.17 -11.03
C ASN A 81 1.80 21.82 -9.66
N THR A 82 2.34 20.85 -8.93
CA THR A 82 1.85 20.44 -7.62
C THR A 82 2.94 20.68 -6.58
N SER A 83 2.72 21.64 -5.66
CA SER A 83 3.68 22.04 -4.63
C SER A 83 3.57 21.22 -3.35
N ILE A 84 2.46 20.51 -3.18
CA ILE A 84 2.15 19.77 -1.96
C ILE A 84 2.86 18.42 -1.97
N PRO A 85 3.65 18.05 -0.92
CA PRO A 85 4.17 16.70 -0.78
C PRO A 85 3.04 15.69 -0.58
N LEU A 86 2.94 14.68 -1.44
CA LEU A 86 1.86 13.70 -1.44
C LEU A 86 2.37 12.27 -1.24
N SER A 87 1.48 11.39 -0.83
CA SER A 87 1.57 9.94 -1.00
C SER A 87 0.43 9.47 -1.88
N ILE A 88 0.68 8.45 -2.70
CA ILE A 88 -0.32 7.83 -3.57
C ILE A 88 -0.41 6.33 -3.30
N ALA A 89 -1.62 5.79 -3.26
CA ALA A 89 -1.89 4.37 -3.36
C ALA A 89 -2.53 4.07 -4.72
N PHE A 90 -2.00 3.09 -5.44
CA PHE A 90 -2.63 2.50 -6.63
C PHE A 90 -3.45 1.29 -6.20
N ILE A 91 -4.70 1.22 -6.68
CA ILE A 91 -5.73 0.31 -6.14
C ILE A 91 -6.40 -0.43 -7.30
N GLU A 92 -6.46 -1.75 -7.21
CA GLU A 92 -7.12 -2.63 -8.16
C GLU A 92 -8.65 -2.45 -8.14
N GLU A 93 -9.36 -3.06 -9.10
CA GLU A 93 -10.83 -2.96 -9.19
C GLU A 93 -11.52 -3.47 -7.92
N GLU A 94 -10.99 -4.53 -7.30
CA GLU A 94 -11.50 -5.13 -6.07
C GLU A 94 -11.15 -4.32 -4.80
N GLY A 95 -10.49 -3.18 -4.95
CA GLY A 95 -10.11 -2.31 -3.83
C GLY A 95 -8.77 -2.66 -3.17
N VAL A 96 -8.04 -3.67 -3.65
CA VAL A 96 -6.74 -4.07 -3.08
C VAL A 96 -5.66 -3.04 -3.42
N ILE A 97 -4.92 -2.59 -2.42
CA ILE A 97 -3.78 -1.69 -2.62
C ILE A 97 -2.62 -2.46 -3.23
N LEU A 98 -2.30 -2.14 -4.48
CA LEU A 98 -1.20 -2.74 -5.21
C LEU A 98 0.15 -2.10 -4.85
N ASP A 99 0.21 -0.77 -4.85
CA ASP A 99 1.42 0.00 -4.58
C ASP A 99 1.13 1.23 -3.74
N ILE A 100 2.13 1.66 -2.94
CA ILE A 100 2.11 2.95 -2.24
C ILE A 100 3.44 3.65 -2.52
N TYR A 101 3.40 4.91 -2.98
CA TYR A 101 4.58 5.72 -3.26
C TYR A 101 4.48 7.11 -2.63
N ASN A 102 5.64 7.70 -2.36
CA ASN A 102 5.75 9.11 -2.06
C ASN A 102 5.99 9.90 -3.36
N LEU A 103 5.24 10.96 -3.55
CA LEU A 103 5.34 11.87 -4.68
C LEU A 103 6.07 13.15 -4.27
N TYR A 104 6.98 13.62 -5.11
CA TYR A 104 7.83 14.78 -4.80
C TYR A 104 7.33 16.02 -5.54
N PRO A 105 7.16 17.16 -4.84
CA PRO A 105 6.69 18.40 -5.42
C PRO A 105 7.41 18.77 -6.71
N PHE A 106 6.64 19.23 -7.70
CA PHE A 106 7.11 19.68 -9.02
C PHE A 106 7.84 18.63 -9.88
N SER A 107 7.93 17.38 -9.44
CA SER A 107 8.51 16.32 -10.25
C SER A 107 7.66 16.07 -11.51
N THR A 108 8.32 16.04 -12.66
CA THR A 108 7.73 15.65 -13.95
C THR A 108 8.00 14.20 -14.30
N LEU A 109 8.72 13.48 -13.45
CA LEU A 109 8.91 12.04 -13.59
C LEU A 109 7.61 11.34 -13.26
N SER A 110 7.20 10.43 -14.13
CA SER A 110 6.02 9.61 -13.91
C SER A 110 6.28 8.54 -12.87
N VAL A 111 5.35 8.38 -11.93
CA VAL A 111 5.26 7.27 -10.99
C VAL A 111 4.08 6.41 -11.45
N CYS A 112 4.36 5.16 -11.83
CA CYS A 112 3.36 4.26 -12.41
C CYS A 112 3.05 3.11 -11.46
N SER A 113 1.81 2.58 -11.56
CA SER A 113 1.44 1.32 -10.91
C SER A 113 2.26 0.16 -11.49
N SER A 114 2.55 -0.84 -10.65
CA SER A 114 3.30 -2.04 -11.05
C SER A 114 2.48 -3.00 -11.91
N ASP A 115 1.16 -2.92 -11.85
CA ASP A 115 0.21 -3.65 -12.68
C ASP A 115 -1.04 -2.78 -12.91
N LYS A 116 -2.05 -3.34 -13.58
CA LYS A 116 -3.31 -2.64 -13.89
C LYS A 116 -4.06 -2.26 -12.63
N VAL A 117 -4.59 -1.05 -12.60
CA VAL A 117 -5.38 -0.52 -11.49
C VAL A 117 -6.57 0.29 -12.02
N LYS A 118 -7.63 0.37 -11.24
CA LYS A 118 -8.82 1.14 -11.56
C LYS A 118 -8.92 2.42 -10.77
N TYR A 119 -8.22 2.50 -9.63
CA TYR A 119 -8.26 3.65 -8.75
C TYR A 119 -6.86 4.06 -8.32
N ALA A 120 -6.74 5.32 -7.91
CA ALA A 120 -5.60 5.81 -7.14
C ALA A 120 -6.09 6.80 -6.08
N LEU A 121 -5.48 6.76 -4.90
CA LEU A 121 -5.80 7.69 -3.82
C LEU A 121 -4.58 8.54 -3.49
N GLU A 122 -4.68 9.86 -3.72
CA GLU A 122 -3.69 10.84 -3.30
C GLU A 122 -4.09 11.47 -1.97
N VAL A 123 -3.12 11.53 -1.05
CA VAL A 123 -3.26 12.09 0.30
C VAL A 123 -2.00 12.84 0.69
N ASN A 124 -2.02 13.56 1.81
CA ASN A 124 -0.81 14.15 2.37
C ASN A 124 0.29 13.10 2.54
N ARG A 125 1.54 13.50 2.33
CA ARG A 125 2.68 12.60 2.51
C ARG A 125 2.71 12.00 3.90
N GLY A 126 2.85 10.67 3.96
CA GLY A 126 2.93 9.92 5.21
C GLY A 126 1.59 9.46 5.75
N TRP A 127 0.47 9.91 5.20
CA TRP A 127 -0.87 9.58 5.69
C TRP A 127 -1.12 8.06 5.78
N PHE A 128 -0.71 7.28 4.76
CA PHE A 128 -0.86 5.82 4.80
C PHE A 128 -0.12 5.20 5.98
N LYS A 129 1.13 5.64 6.23
CA LYS A 129 1.94 5.16 7.36
C LYS A 129 1.32 5.54 8.71
N GLU A 130 0.82 6.76 8.84
CA GLU A 130 0.17 7.25 10.06
C GLU A 130 -1.10 6.45 10.40
N ASN A 131 -1.80 5.94 9.38
CA ASN A 131 -3.00 5.12 9.52
C ASN A 131 -2.70 3.61 9.43
N GLU A 132 -1.42 3.22 9.44
CA GLU A 132 -0.98 1.82 9.37
C GLU A 132 -1.54 1.07 8.15
N ILE A 133 -1.65 1.78 7.01
CA ILE A 133 -2.15 1.24 5.74
C ILE A 133 -0.98 0.79 4.89
N THR A 134 -1.05 -0.42 4.38
CA THR A 134 0.03 -1.07 3.62
C THR A 134 -0.47 -1.70 2.31
N ARG A 135 0.45 -2.12 1.47
CA ARG A 135 0.16 -2.94 0.29
C ARG A 135 -0.54 -4.23 0.70
N GLY A 136 -1.53 -4.64 -0.08
CA GLY A 136 -2.35 -5.82 0.19
C GLY A 136 -3.56 -5.54 1.08
N ASP A 137 -3.65 -4.37 1.75
CA ASP A 137 -4.87 -3.97 2.42
C ASP A 137 -5.98 -3.65 1.40
N THR A 138 -7.23 -3.83 1.79
CA THR A 138 -8.38 -3.59 0.92
C THR A 138 -9.08 -2.29 1.30
N VAL A 139 -9.14 -1.36 0.38
CA VAL A 139 -9.87 -0.10 0.53
C VAL A 139 -11.36 -0.32 0.28
N ILE A 140 -12.18 0.12 1.22
CA ILE A 140 -13.64 0.12 1.11
C ILE A 140 -14.12 1.57 1.01
N SER A 141 -14.95 1.84 0.01
CA SER A 141 -15.60 3.13 -0.20
C SER A 141 -16.87 2.91 -1.00
N SER A 142 -17.85 3.81 -0.87
CA SER A 142 -19.03 3.84 -1.73
C SER A 142 -18.69 4.07 -3.23
N GLN A 143 -17.48 4.54 -3.51
CA GLN A 143 -16.97 4.83 -4.86
C GLN A 143 -16.21 3.64 -5.48
N ILE A 144 -15.76 2.68 -4.67
CA ILE A 144 -15.06 1.46 -5.09
C ILE A 144 -16.06 0.31 -5.09
N LYS A 145 -16.29 -0.30 -6.25
CA LYS A 145 -17.34 -1.32 -6.44
C LYS A 145 -16.71 -2.67 -6.77
#